data_e3d3ecd38f828dfa752e21c8c8a88185
#
_entry.id   e3d3ecd38f828dfa752e21c8c8a88185
#
_cell.length_a   1.000
_cell.length_b   1.000
_cell.length_c   1.000
_cell.angle_alpha   90.00
_cell.angle_beta   90.00
_cell.angle_gamma   90.00
#
_symmetry.space_group_name_H-M   'P 1'
#
loop_
_entity.id
_entity.type
_entity.pdbx_description
1 polymer ?
#
loop_
_entity_poly.entity_id
_entity_poly.type
_entity_poly.pdbx_seq_one_letter_code
_entity_poly.pdbx_strand_id
1 'polypeptide(L)'
;MVPITKITTLLLSALLTTLMTASSYAAEKFKVVTTFTVIADMAKNVAGDAAEVTSITKPGAEIHEYQPTPGDIKRAQGAQLIMANGLNLELWFQRFYQHLEGVPEVVVSAGIKPMGIGEGPYNGKPNPHAWMSPDNALIYVDNIRDALVKYDPAHAETYRQNAAT
;
A
#
# COMPACT_ATOMS: atom_id res chain seq x y z
N MET A 1 -26.38 -26.30 56.14
CA MET A 1 -26.67 -26.86 54.81
C MET A 1 -26.97 -25.70 53.88
N VAL A 2 -26.06 -25.38 52.95
CA VAL A 2 -26.29 -24.34 51.92
C VAL A 2 -27.09 -24.97 50.79
N PRO A 3 -28.23 -24.41 50.37
CA PRO A 3 -29.05 -25.01 49.33
C PRO A 3 -28.32 -25.04 47.98
N ILE A 4 -28.31 -26.22 47.37
CA ILE A 4 -27.62 -26.58 46.11
C ILE A 4 -27.97 -25.62 44.94
N THR A 5 -29.19 -25.06 44.97
CA THR A 5 -29.68 -24.09 43.98
C THR A 5 -28.89 -22.78 43.93
N LYS A 6 -28.30 -22.32 45.03
CA LYS A 6 -27.48 -21.07 45.06
C LYS A 6 -26.09 -21.27 44.47
N ILE A 7 -25.56 -22.49 44.54
CA ILE A 7 -24.23 -22.82 43.99
C ILE A 7 -24.28 -22.93 42.45
N THR A 8 -25.38 -23.48 41.91
CA THR A 8 -25.55 -23.60 40.45
C THR A 8 -25.70 -22.25 39.76
N THR A 9 -26.39 -21.29 40.40
CA THR A 9 -26.57 -19.93 39.88
C THR A 9 -25.26 -19.14 39.90
N LEU A 10 -24.41 -19.32 40.91
CA LEU A 10 -23.10 -18.66 40.97
C LEU A 10 -22.12 -19.20 39.93
N LEU A 11 -22.13 -20.49 39.66
CA LEU A 11 -21.26 -21.10 38.64
C LEU A 11 -21.68 -20.73 37.21
N LEU A 12 -22.98 -20.56 36.96
CA LEU A 12 -23.46 -20.13 35.63
C LEU A 12 -23.15 -18.65 35.37
N SER A 13 -23.19 -17.78 36.42
CA SER A 13 -22.79 -16.38 36.28
C SER A 13 -21.29 -16.19 36.08
N ALA A 14 -20.45 -17.03 36.68
CA ALA A 14 -18.99 -16.99 36.46
C ALA A 14 -18.58 -17.47 35.07
N LEU A 15 -19.33 -18.40 34.44
CA LEU A 15 -19.05 -18.87 33.09
C LEU A 15 -19.47 -17.85 32.03
N LEU A 16 -20.47 -17.02 32.29
CA LEU A 16 -20.95 -16.00 31.35
C LEU A 16 -20.03 -14.76 31.30
N THR A 17 -19.28 -14.47 32.36
CA THR A 17 -18.36 -13.32 32.44
C THR A 17 -17.01 -13.58 31.79
N THR A 18 -16.61 -14.83 31.57
CA THR A 18 -15.36 -15.20 30.90
C THR A 18 -15.42 -15.13 29.36
N LEU A 19 -16.61 -15.00 28.78
CA LEU A 19 -16.78 -14.93 27.33
C LEU A 19 -16.65 -13.52 26.72
N MET A 20 -16.48 -12.47 27.53
CA MET A 20 -16.48 -11.09 27.01
C MET A 20 -15.13 -10.38 26.92
N THR A 21 -14.02 -11.08 27.11
CA THR A 21 -12.69 -10.50 26.89
C THR A 21 -12.02 -11.09 25.64
N ALA A 22 -12.76 -11.18 24.54
CA ALA A 22 -12.11 -11.19 23.25
C ALA A 22 -11.59 -9.76 23.02
N SER A 23 -10.39 -9.45 23.51
CA SER A 23 -9.66 -8.28 23.05
C SER A 23 -9.62 -8.37 21.54
N SER A 24 -10.40 -7.52 20.87
CA SER A 24 -10.23 -7.27 19.45
C SER A 24 -8.82 -6.67 19.29
N TYR A 25 -7.83 -7.51 19.15
CA TYR A 25 -6.56 -7.09 18.56
C TYR A 25 -6.94 -6.63 17.16
N ALA A 26 -7.01 -5.33 16.96
CA ALA A 26 -7.12 -4.79 15.62
C ALA A 26 -5.94 -5.38 14.84
N ALA A 27 -6.25 -6.24 13.87
CA ALA A 27 -5.22 -6.80 13.00
C ALA A 27 -4.45 -5.63 12.38
N GLU A 28 -3.13 -5.71 12.41
CA GLU A 28 -2.28 -4.69 11.80
C GLU A 28 -2.66 -4.58 10.31
N LYS A 29 -2.96 -3.36 9.84
CA LYS A 29 -3.36 -3.13 8.46
C LYS A 29 -2.23 -3.54 7.51
N PHE A 30 -2.59 -4.07 6.35
CA PHE A 30 -1.65 -4.36 5.27
C PHE A 30 -0.89 -3.08 4.90
N LYS A 31 0.46 -3.12 4.98
CA LYS A 31 1.30 -1.94 4.82
C LYS A 31 1.87 -1.84 3.40
N VAL A 32 1.50 -0.77 2.72
CA VAL A 32 1.96 -0.45 1.35
C VAL A 32 2.85 0.78 1.39
N VAL A 33 3.97 0.71 0.70
CA VAL A 33 4.88 1.83 0.51
C VAL A 33 4.98 2.16 -0.98
N THR A 34 4.85 3.43 -1.32
CA THR A 34 4.98 3.91 -2.71
C THR A 34 6.22 4.79 -2.84
N THR A 35 6.75 4.92 -4.04
CA THR A 35 7.92 5.76 -4.29
C THR A 35 7.60 7.24 -4.14
N PHE A 36 6.42 7.68 -4.54
CA PHE A 36 6.04 9.10 -4.46
C PHE A 36 4.54 9.32 -4.26
N THR A 37 4.19 10.58 -4.01
CA THR A 37 2.89 10.98 -3.48
C THR A 37 1.71 10.74 -4.41
N VAL A 38 1.89 10.84 -5.74
CA VAL A 38 0.79 10.60 -6.68
C VAL A 38 0.36 9.12 -6.67
N ILE A 39 1.33 8.19 -6.69
CA ILE A 39 1.01 6.76 -6.54
C ILE A 39 0.39 6.51 -5.16
N ALA A 40 0.90 7.18 -4.11
CA ALA A 40 0.31 7.05 -2.77
C ALA A 40 -1.15 7.48 -2.72
N ASP A 41 -1.51 8.54 -3.42
CA ASP A 41 -2.89 9.03 -3.48
C ASP A 41 -3.79 8.03 -4.21
N MET A 42 -3.40 7.59 -5.40
CA MET A 42 -4.13 6.54 -6.15
C MET A 42 -4.28 5.26 -5.30
N ALA A 43 -3.21 4.80 -4.69
CA ALA A 43 -3.23 3.59 -3.87
C ALA A 43 -4.10 3.75 -2.62
N LYS A 44 -4.15 4.92 -1.98
CA LYS A 44 -5.07 5.21 -0.86
C LYS A 44 -6.53 5.15 -1.29
N ASN A 45 -6.85 5.70 -2.45
CA ASN A 45 -8.23 5.66 -2.95
C ASN A 45 -8.66 4.21 -3.23
N VAL A 46 -7.79 3.38 -3.81
CA VAL A 46 -8.09 1.96 -4.04
C VAL A 46 -8.11 1.17 -2.72
N ALA A 47 -7.18 1.44 -1.81
CA ALA A 47 -7.08 0.72 -0.54
C ALA A 47 -8.22 1.06 0.44
N GLY A 48 -8.69 2.29 0.44
CA GLY A 48 -9.60 2.79 1.47
C GLY A 48 -8.99 2.56 2.86
N ASP A 49 -9.81 2.08 3.78
CA ASP A 49 -9.39 1.76 5.16
C ASP A 49 -8.75 0.38 5.32
N ALA A 50 -8.72 -0.45 4.26
CA ALA A 50 -8.25 -1.83 4.32
C ALA A 50 -6.72 -1.93 4.43
N ALA A 51 -5.96 -0.96 3.88
CA ALA A 51 -4.51 -0.94 3.97
C ALA A 51 -3.97 0.42 4.44
N GLU A 52 -2.76 0.39 5.01
CA GLU A 52 -2.00 1.60 5.33
C GLU A 52 -1.06 1.91 4.15
N VAL A 53 -1.28 3.06 3.50
CA VAL A 53 -0.47 3.49 2.35
C VAL A 53 0.36 4.71 2.73
N THR A 54 1.68 4.60 2.53
CA THR A 54 2.64 5.68 2.78
C THR A 54 3.50 5.94 1.54
N SER A 55 4.10 7.14 1.46
CA SER A 55 5.06 7.50 0.41
C SER A 55 6.47 7.63 0.98
N ILE A 56 7.47 7.19 0.22
CA ILE A 56 8.89 7.42 0.52
C ILE A 56 9.18 8.91 0.43
N THR A 57 8.85 9.53 -0.70
CA THR A 57 9.02 10.96 -0.87
C THR A 57 7.94 11.77 -0.16
N LYS A 58 8.31 12.93 0.34
CA LYS A 58 7.38 13.87 0.96
C LYS A 58 6.66 14.71 -0.11
N PRO A 59 5.48 15.28 0.20
CA PRO A 59 4.83 16.25 -0.68
C PRO A 59 5.78 17.39 -1.06
N GLY A 60 5.83 17.72 -2.35
CA GLY A 60 6.69 18.76 -2.89
C GLY A 60 8.17 18.40 -3.08
N ALA A 61 8.57 17.16 -2.75
CA ALA A 61 9.93 16.71 -3.00
C ALA A 61 10.16 16.46 -4.49
N GLU A 62 11.38 16.78 -4.98
CA GLU A 62 11.84 16.39 -6.31
C GLU A 62 12.00 14.88 -6.37
N ILE A 63 11.32 14.24 -7.34
CA ILE A 63 11.27 12.78 -7.44
C ILE A 63 12.41 12.18 -8.26
N HIS A 64 12.91 12.89 -9.27
CA HIS A 64 13.91 12.33 -10.20
C HIS A 64 15.27 12.13 -9.53
N GLU A 65 15.68 13.09 -8.71
CA GLU A 65 16.98 13.11 -8.03
C GLU A 65 16.85 12.98 -6.51
N TYR A 66 15.76 12.37 -6.06
CA TYR A 66 15.52 12.18 -4.62
C TYR A 66 16.65 11.38 -3.98
N GLN A 67 17.10 11.84 -2.82
CA GLN A 67 18.11 11.14 -2.03
C GLN A 67 17.45 10.60 -0.74
N PRO A 68 17.16 9.30 -0.69
CA PRO A 68 16.55 8.69 0.48
C PRO A 68 17.43 8.85 1.72
N THR A 69 16.79 9.16 2.82
CA THR A 69 17.43 9.29 4.12
C THR A 69 17.24 7.99 4.95
N PRO A 70 18.03 7.79 6.03
CA PRO A 70 17.76 6.71 6.97
C PRO A 70 16.35 6.72 7.56
N GLY A 71 15.75 7.93 7.69
CA GLY A 71 14.36 8.08 8.12
C GLY A 71 13.36 7.53 7.11
N ASP A 72 13.64 7.61 5.81
CA ASP A 72 12.80 7.04 4.78
C ASP A 72 12.84 5.51 4.81
N ILE A 73 14.04 4.94 5.00
CA ILE A 73 14.22 3.49 5.18
C ILE A 73 13.42 3.02 6.40
N LYS A 74 13.53 3.73 7.53
CA LYS A 74 12.79 3.39 8.75
C LYS A 74 11.27 3.41 8.53
N ARG A 75 10.75 4.40 7.79
CA ARG A 75 9.30 4.46 7.47
C ARG A 75 8.85 3.31 6.59
N ALA A 76 9.70 2.85 5.68
CA ALA A 76 9.40 1.74 4.78
C ALA A 76 9.58 0.35 5.43
N GLN A 77 10.21 0.28 6.60
CA GLN A 77 10.32 -0.98 7.35
C GLN A 77 8.95 -1.55 7.68
N GLY A 78 8.82 -2.86 7.54
CA GLY A 78 7.56 -3.57 7.74
C GLY A 78 6.56 -3.43 6.58
N ALA A 79 6.95 -2.81 5.46
CA ALA A 79 6.16 -2.84 4.24
C ALA A 79 5.95 -4.28 3.77
N GLN A 80 4.74 -4.57 3.30
CA GLN A 80 4.36 -5.87 2.74
C GLN A 80 4.22 -5.80 1.21
N LEU A 81 4.19 -4.58 0.67
CA LEU A 81 4.16 -4.31 -0.77
C LEU A 81 4.80 -2.95 -1.04
N ILE A 82 5.59 -2.87 -2.11
CA ILE A 82 6.13 -1.62 -2.63
C ILE A 82 5.56 -1.38 -4.03
N MET A 83 5.17 -0.13 -4.29
CA MET A 83 4.69 0.30 -5.59
C MET A 83 5.58 1.41 -6.13
N ALA A 84 6.20 1.16 -7.29
CA ALA A 84 7.06 2.08 -8.00
C ALA A 84 6.43 2.51 -9.33
N ASN A 85 6.75 3.72 -9.79
CA ASN A 85 6.28 4.18 -11.09
C ASN A 85 6.92 3.38 -12.23
N GLY A 86 8.23 3.21 -12.19
CA GLY A 86 9.01 2.71 -13.30
C GLY A 86 9.24 3.79 -14.38
N LEU A 87 9.44 3.38 -15.64
CA LEU A 87 9.74 4.26 -16.77
C LEU A 87 10.97 5.17 -16.53
N ASN A 88 11.88 4.75 -15.66
CA ASN A 88 13.08 5.50 -15.22
C ASN A 88 12.76 6.81 -14.48
N LEU A 89 11.60 6.91 -13.81
CA LEU A 89 11.28 8.09 -13.01
C LEU A 89 12.20 8.18 -11.79
N GLU A 90 12.29 7.11 -11.02
CA GLU A 90 12.97 7.04 -9.73
C GLU A 90 14.22 6.14 -9.79
N LEU A 91 15.26 6.59 -10.50
CA LEU A 91 16.52 5.81 -10.65
C LEU A 91 17.25 5.57 -9.32
N TRP A 92 17.00 6.40 -8.31
CA TRP A 92 17.51 6.25 -6.94
C TRP A 92 16.91 5.05 -6.20
N PHE A 93 15.73 4.60 -6.64
CA PHE A 93 14.92 3.60 -5.92
C PHE A 93 15.64 2.25 -5.80
N GLN A 94 16.38 1.81 -6.80
CA GLN A 94 17.08 0.54 -6.77
C GLN A 94 18.06 0.40 -5.58
N ARG A 95 18.77 1.48 -5.24
CA ARG A 95 19.65 1.51 -4.06
C ARG A 95 18.86 1.53 -2.75
N PHE A 96 17.74 2.19 -2.73
CA PHE A 96 16.84 2.21 -1.57
C PHE A 96 16.23 0.82 -1.34
N TYR A 97 15.76 0.18 -2.41
CA TYR A 97 15.09 -1.12 -2.36
C TYR A 97 15.97 -2.23 -1.76
N GLN A 98 17.28 -2.16 -1.93
CA GLN A 98 18.24 -3.11 -1.33
C GLN A 98 18.13 -3.19 0.21
N HIS A 99 17.59 -2.17 0.86
CA HIS A 99 17.38 -2.15 2.31
C HIS A 99 16.01 -2.76 2.74
N LEU A 100 15.21 -3.22 1.79
CA LEU A 100 13.86 -3.77 1.99
C LEU A 100 13.78 -5.19 1.45
N GLU A 101 14.76 -6.03 1.80
CA GLU A 101 14.87 -7.39 1.30
C GLU A 101 13.58 -8.20 1.52
N GLY A 102 13.17 -8.93 0.47
CA GLY A 102 12.01 -9.82 0.52
C GLY A 102 10.64 -9.14 0.38
N VAL A 103 10.58 -7.81 0.32
CA VAL A 103 9.30 -7.12 0.07
C VAL A 103 9.02 -7.12 -1.44
N PRO A 104 7.85 -7.60 -1.90
CA PRO A 104 7.50 -7.57 -3.32
C PRO A 104 7.39 -6.14 -3.85
N GLU A 105 7.93 -5.93 -5.06
CA GLU A 105 7.82 -4.67 -5.82
C GLU A 105 6.85 -4.85 -6.98
N VAL A 106 6.00 -3.84 -7.21
CA VAL A 106 5.12 -3.74 -8.37
C VAL A 106 5.35 -2.41 -9.08
N VAL A 107 5.60 -2.47 -10.37
CA VAL A 107 5.68 -1.30 -11.25
C VAL A 107 4.27 -0.97 -11.73
N VAL A 108 3.70 0.14 -11.25
CA VAL A 108 2.30 0.48 -11.50
C VAL A 108 2.05 1.06 -12.90
N SER A 109 3.07 1.46 -13.64
CA SER A 109 2.98 1.83 -15.07
C SER A 109 3.08 0.64 -16.03
N ALA A 110 3.10 -0.59 -15.54
CA ALA A 110 3.21 -1.77 -16.39
C ALA A 110 2.10 -1.79 -17.46
N GLY A 111 2.47 -2.12 -18.70
CA GLY A 111 1.55 -2.16 -19.85
C GLY A 111 1.31 -0.82 -20.54
N ILE A 112 1.78 0.30 -20.01
CA ILE A 112 1.67 1.60 -20.65
C ILE A 112 2.72 1.73 -21.77
N LYS A 113 2.30 2.28 -22.90
CA LYS A 113 3.20 2.74 -23.96
C LYS A 113 3.51 4.23 -23.74
N PRO A 114 4.65 4.59 -23.13
CA PRO A 114 4.95 5.97 -22.81
C PRO A 114 5.17 6.79 -24.08
N MET A 115 4.78 8.05 -24.04
CA MET A 115 5.18 9.03 -25.06
C MET A 115 6.70 9.21 -25.00
N GLY A 116 7.31 9.47 -26.16
CA GLY A 116 8.71 9.90 -26.21
C GLY A 116 8.86 11.35 -25.74
N ILE A 117 10.01 11.66 -25.15
CA ILE A 117 10.42 13.04 -24.87
C ILE A 117 10.91 13.64 -26.18
N GLY A 118 10.32 14.76 -26.63
CA GLY A 118 10.60 15.36 -27.95
C GLY A 118 11.80 16.30 -27.98
N GLU A 119 12.29 16.79 -26.82
CA GLU A 119 13.30 17.84 -26.73
C GLU A 119 14.26 17.62 -25.55
N GLY A 120 15.37 18.37 -25.54
CA GLY A 120 16.33 18.41 -24.44
C GLY A 120 17.22 17.18 -24.32
N PRO A 121 17.93 17.05 -23.18
CA PRO A 121 18.94 16.00 -22.98
C PRO A 121 18.35 14.57 -22.97
N TYR A 122 17.05 14.43 -22.79
CA TYR A 122 16.33 13.16 -22.74
C TYR A 122 15.52 12.88 -24.01
N ASN A 123 15.78 13.61 -25.11
CA ASN A 123 15.09 13.38 -26.39
C ASN A 123 15.15 11.91 -26.81
N GLY A 124 14.00 11.37 -27.22
CA GLY A 124 13.82 9.97 -27.61
C GLY A 124 13.71 8.97 -26.46
N LYS A 125 13.87 9.41 -25.20
CA LYS A 125 13.62 8.56 -24.02
C LYS A 125 12.13 8.51 -23.69
N PRO A 126 11.63 7.45 -23.02
CA PRO A 126 10.28 7.40 -22.54
C PRO A 126 9.99 8.55 -21.57
N ASN A 127 8.84 9.20 -21.71
CA ASN A 127 8.38 10.17 -20.73
C ASN A 127 7.82 9.41 -19.51
N PRO A 128 8.42 9.55 -18.32
CA PRO A 128 8.01 8.81 -17.14
C PRO A 128 6.70 9.30 -16.49
N HIS A 129 6.22 10.50 -16.89
CA HIS A 129 5.03 11.13 -16.29
C HIS A 129 3.73 10.61 -16.91
N ALA A 130 3.64 9.29 -17.08
CA ALA A 130 2.55 8.65 -17.79
C ALA A 130 1.18 8.82 -17.10
N TRP A 131 1.15 8.98 -15.78
CA TRP A 131 -0.07 9.21 -14.98
C TRP A 131 -0.79 10.53 -15.33
N MET A 132 -0.15 11.45 -16.03
CA MET A 132 -0.78 12.71 -16.44
C MET A 132 -1.81 12.53 -17.56
N SER A 133 -1.82 11.38 -18.24
CA SER A 133 -2.88 11.00 -19.16
C SER A 133 -4.00 10.29 -18.40
N PRO A 134 -5.28 10.74 -18.53
CA PRO A 134 -6.42 10.06 -17.91
C PRO A 134 -6.52 8.58 -18.26
N ASP A 135 -6.29 8.23 -19.54
CA ASP A 135 -6.34 6.84 -20.00
C ASP A 135 -5.26 5.98 -19.33
N ASN A 136 -4.06 6.54 -19.17
CA ASN A 136 -3.00 5.85 -18.45
C ASN A 136 -3.29 5.76 -16.96
N ALA A 137 -3.92 6.78 -16.36
CA ALA A 137 -4.27 6.76 -14.94
C ALA A 137 -5.18 5.56 -14.61
N LEU A 138 -6.08 5.17 -15.50
CA LEU A 138 -6.89 3.97 -15.35
C LEU A 138 -6.03 2.70 -15.29
N ILE A 139 -4.97 2.62 -16.12
CA ILE A 139 -4.02 1.49 -16.08
C ILE A 139 -3.26 1.46 -14.74
N TYR A 140 -2.87 2.63 -14.19
CA TYR A 140 -2.28 2.70 -12.86
C TYR A 140 -3.23 2.16 -11.79
N VAL A 141 -4.50 2.59 -11.81
CA VAL A 141 -5.52 2.14 -10.86
C VAL A 141 -5.73 0.63 -10.95
N ASP A 142 -5.80 0.08 -12.16
CA ASP A 142 -5.93 -1.36 -12.39
C ASP A 142 -4.73 -2.13 -11.84
N ASN A 143 -3.51 -1.68 -12.13
CA ASN A 143 -2.29 -2.31 -11.63
C ASN A 143 -2.19 -2.25 -10.09
N ILE A 144 -2.57 -1.13 -9.49
CA ILE A 144 -2.63 -0.95 -8.03
C ILE A 144 -3.66 -1.92 -7.43
N ARG A 145 -4.87 -1.98 -7.98
CA ARG A 145 -5.92 -2.92 -7.56
C ARG A 145 -5.43 -4.35 -7.61
N ASP A 146 -4.87 -4.77 -8.73
CA ASP A 146 -4.43 -6.14 -8.95
C ASP A 146 -3.29 -6.53 -8.01
N ALA A 147 -2.38 -5.59 -7.72
CA ALA A 147 -1.33 -5.78 -6.73
C ALA A 147 -1.92 -5.96 -5.32
N LEU A 148 -2.83 -5.09 -4.90
CA LEU A 148 -3.49 -5.20 -3.60
C LEU A 148 -4.27 -6.50 -3.47
N VAL A 149 -5.05 -6.89 -4.46
CA VAL A 149 -5.79 -8.17 -4.50
C VAL A 149 -4.86 -9.37 -4.37
N LYS A 150 -3.69 -9.32 -5.03
CA LYS A 150 -2.71 -10.40 -5.01
C LYS A 150 -2.03 -10.57 -3.65
N TYR A 151 -1.63 -9.46 -3.02
CA TYR A 151 -0.79 -9.49 -1.83
C TYR A 151 -1.57 -9.34 -0.52
N ASP A 152 -2.82 -8.85 -0.59
CA ASP A 152 -3.78 -8.81 0.52
C ASP A 152 -5.16 -9.33 0.09
N PRO A 153 -5.27 -10.63 -0.19
CA PRO A 153 -6.51 -11.23 -0.69
C PRO A 153 -7.68 -11.17 0.28
N ALA A 154 -7.43 -10.94 1.57
CA ALA A 154 -8.48 -10.81 2.57
C ALA A 154 -9.40 -9.61 2.31
N HIS A 155 -8.89 -8.55 1.66
CA HIS A 155 -9.64 -7.33 1.35
C HIS A 155 -9.89 -7.15 -0.16
N ALA A 156 -9.74 -8.21 -0.96
CA ALA A 156 -9.81 -8.16 -2.42
C ALA A 156 -11.07 -7.51 -2.96
N GLU A 157 -12.23 -7.76 -2.34
CA GLU A 157 -13.51 -7.19 -2.78
C GLU A 157 -13.56 -5.67 -2.56
N THR A 158 -13.06 -5.19 -1.41
CA THR A 158 -12.94 -3.76 -1.13
C THR A 158 -12.10 -3.05 -2.20
N TYR A 159 -10.95 -3.62 -2.56
CA TYR A 159 -10.07 -3.06 -3.57
C TYR A 159 -10.71 -2.98 -4.95
N ARG A 160 -11.47 -4.03 -5.34
CA ARG A 160 -12.21 -4.02 -6.63
C ARG A 160 -13.30 -2.96 -6.66
N GLN A 161 -14.07 -2.83 -5.58
CA GLN A 161 -15.15 -1.85 -5.48
C GLN A 161 -14.60 -0.42 -5.52
N ASN A 162 -13.55 -0.14 -4.76
CA ASN A 162 -12.96 1.20 -4.73
C ASN A 162 -12.32 1.58 -6.08
N ALA A 163 -11.68 0.64 -6.77
CA ALA A 163 -11.07 0.91 -8.08
C ALA A 163 -12.10 1.14 -9.19
N ALA A 164 -13.36 0.79 -8.99
CA ALA A 164 -14.44 0.99 -9.97
C ALA A 164 -15.17 2.34 -9.83
N THR A 165 -14.87 3.13 -8.80
CA THR A 165 -15.47 4.45 -8.53
C THR A 165 -14.59 5.59 -9.00
#